data_4cd7d698a3bef0e588e78054dea242c0
#
_entry.id   4cd7d698a3bef0e588e78054dea242c0
#
_cell.length_a   1.000
_cell.length_b   1.000
_cell.length_c   1.000
_cell.angle_alpha   90.00
_cell.angle_beta   90.00
_cell.angle_gamma   90.00
#
_symmetry.space_group_name_H-M   'P 1'
#
loop_
_entity.id
_entity.type
_entity.pdbx_description
1 polymer ?
#
loop_
_entity_poly.entity_id
_entity_poly.type
_entity_poly.pdbx_seq_one_letter_code
_entity_poly.pdbx_strand_id
1 'polypeptide(L)'
;MSKIIAFDEEARRGMERGLNTLADTVKVTLGPKGRNVVLDKKWGAPTITNDGVTIAKEIELEEPFEKIGAELVKEVAKKTDDVAGDGTTTATVLAQALVREGLRNVAAGANPIALRRGIDKAVAAVVERLLADAKEVETKDEIAATASISAADEQIGEFIAEALEKVGHDGVITVEESNTFGLELEVTEGMRFDKGFISPYFVTDADRQEAVLEDVYVLLVESKISNVKDLLPLLEKVMQTGKPLAIIAEDVEAEALATLVVNRIRGTFKSVAVKAPGFGDRRKAMLQDMAILTGGTVISETVGLKLENATLEDLGQARKVVVTKDDTTLVEGAGDKEAIEARTAQIRLEIENSDSDYDREKLSERLAKLAGGVAVLKSGAATEVELKERKHRIEDAVRNAKAAVEEGIVAGGGVALLQAAEVLDTLKLEGDEATGAAIVKVAVEAPLKQIAANAGLEGGVIVDRVRNLPTGEGLNAATGEYVNLLAAGIADPVKVTRSALQNAGSIAGLFLTTEAVVADKPEPPAAPADGGAGDMGGMY
;
A
#
# COMPACT_ATOMS: atom_id res chain seq x y z
N MET A 1 -6.26 4.08 33.03
CA MET A 1 -5.54 2.77 33.04
C MET A 1 -4.17 2.96 33.69
N SER A 2 -3.73 2.02 34.55
CA SER A 2 -2.39 2.04 35.13
C SER A 2 -1.38 1.62 34.08
N LYS A 3 -0.16 2.18 34.13
CA LYS A 3 0.93 1.85 33.20
C LYS A 3 1.93 0.92 33.88
N ILE A 4 2.57 0.06 33.09
CA ILE A 4 3.79 -0.65 33.45
C ILE A 4 4.94 -0.01 32.70
N ILE A 5 6.10 0.08 33.34
CA ILE A 5 7.28 0.73 32.76
C ILE A 5 8.45 -0.24 32.93
N ALA A 6 9.16 -0.49 31.85
CA ALA A 6 10.42 -1.21 31.83
C ALA A 6 11.53 -0.27 31.32
N PHE A 7 12.74 -0.50 31.77
CA PHE A 7 13.92 0.28 31.41
C PHE A 7 15.01 -0.64 30.85
N ASP A 8 15.97 -0.01 30.20
CA ASP A 8 17.22 -0.64 29.80
C ASP A 8 17.05 -1.96 29.01
N GLU A 9 17.75 -2.98 29.46
CA GLU A 9 17.78 -4.28 28.78
C GLU A 9 16.44 -5.03 28.85
N GLU A 10 15.69 -4.89 29.94
CA GLU A 10 14.38 -5.53 30.08
C GLU A 10 13.40 -5.03 29.01
N ALA A 11 13.36 -3.71 28.81
CA ALA A 11 12.54 -3.07 27.78
C ALA A 11 12.94 -3.56 26.38
N ARG A 12 14.22 -3.50 26.06
CA ARG A 12 14.76 -3.90 24.76
C ARG A 12 14.52 -5.37 24.44
N ARG A 13 14.74 -6.27 25.41
CA ARG A 13 14.51 -7.71 25.21
C ARG A 13 13.04 -8.06 25.04
N GLY A 14 12.12 -7.39 25.74
CA GLY A 14 10.69 -7.57 25.55
C GLY A 14 10.29 -7.23 24.11
N MET A 15 10.68 -6.04 23.65
CA MET A 15 10.41 -5.61 22.28
C MET A 15 11.09 -6.52 21.23
N GLU A 16 12.34 -6.96 21.47
CA GLU A 16 13.06 -7.86 20.55
C GLU A 16 12.33 -9.19 20.37
N ARG A 17 11.79 -9.79 21.44
CA ARG A 17 10.99 -11.02 21.32
C ARG A 17 9.76 -10.81 20.45
N GLY A 18 9.04 -9.71 20.64
CA GLY A 18 7.87 -9.39 19.82
C GLY A 18 8.22 -9.17 18.36
N LEU A 19 9.27 -8.40 18.09
CA LEU A 19 9.83 -8.22 16.74
C LEU A 19 10.18 -9.56 16.09
N ASN A 20 10.90 -10.44 16.81
CA ASN A 20 11.32 -11.73 16.28
C ASN A 20 10.12 -12.64 16.01
N THR A 21 9.13 -12.69 16.89
CA THR A 21 7.91 -13.50 16.70
C THR A 21 7.19 -13.12 15.42
N LEU A 22 7.01 -11.82 15.16
CA LEU A 22 6.39 -11.35 13.92
C LEU A 22 7.27 -11.66 12.70
N ALA A 23 8.54 -11.27 12.75
CA ALA A 23 9.44 -11.44 11.62
C ALA A 23 9.65 -12.91 11.25
N ASP A 24 9.75 -13.80 12.25
CA ASP A 24 9.90 -15.24 12.03
C ASP A 24 8.66 -15.86 11.37
N THR A 25 7.47 -15.31 11.65
CA THR A 25 6.22 -15.74 11.01
C THR A 25 6.15 -15.26 9.56
N VAL A 26 6.53 -14.01 9.28
CA VAL A 26 6.42 -13.41 7.95
C VAL A 26 7.52 -13.96 7.00
N LYS A 27 8.77 -14.11 7.46
CA LYS A 27 9.92 -14.45 6.59
C LYS A 27 9.84 -15.82 5.88
N VAL A 28 8.97 -16.73 6.34
CA VAL A 28 8.76 -18.03 5.70
C VAL A 28 8.14 -17.92 4.31
N THR A 29 7.56 -16.78 3.99
CA THR A 29 6.93 -16.51 2.70
C THR A 29 7.89 -16.00 1.64
N LEU A 30 9.14 -15.61 2.01
CA LEU A 30 10.06 -14.91 1.12
C LEU A 30 10.67 -15.83 0.05
N GLY A 31 10.62 -15.36 -1.20
CA GLY A 31 11.27 -15.99 -2.36
C GLY A 31 10.43 -17.09 -3.03
N PRO A 32 10.93 -17.66 -4.15
CA PRO A 32 10.15 -18.56 -5.03
C PRO A 32 9.81 -19.92 -4.37
N LYS A 33 10.46 -20.28 -3.27
CA LYS A 33 10.14 -21.44 -2.44
C LYS A 33 9.59 -21.06 -1.07
N GLY A 34 9.15 -19.81 -0.93
CA GLY A 34 8.38 -19.35 0.21
C GLY A 34 7.07 -20.11 0.37
N ARG A 35 6.53 -20.13 1.58
CA ARG A 35 5.32 -20.88 1.93
C ARG A 35 4.25 -19.93 2.43
N ASN A 36 3.00 -20.33 2.28
CA ASN A 36 1.87 -19.58 2.79
C ASN A 36 1.74 -19.73 4.32
N VAL A 37 1.16 -18.70 4.92
CA VAL A 37 0.72 -18.68 6.32
C VAL A 37 -0.80 -18.79 6.36
N VAL A 38 -1.34 -19.52 7.31
CA VAL A 38 -2.78 -19.64 7.54
C VAL A 38 -3.17 -18.72 8.69
N LEU A 39 -4.08 -17.81 8.42
CA LEU A 39 -4.61 -16.85 9.39
C LEU A 39 -6.03 -17.28 9.81
N ASP A 40 -6.25 -17.44 11.10
CA ASP A 40 -7.58 -17.73 11.65
C ASP A 40 -8.46 -16.48 11.57
N LYS A 41 -9.73 -16.66 11.26
CA LYS A 41 -10.71 -15.57 11.26
C LYS A 41 -11.82 -15.87 12.26
N LYS A 42 -12.21 -14.88 13.05
CA LYS A 42 -13.34 -15.00 14.00
C LYS A 42 -14.66 -15.37 13.31
N TRP A 43 -14.80 -15.01 12.03
CA TRP A 43 -15.97 -15.26 11.19
C TRP A 43 -15.53 -15.61 9.78
N GLY A 44 -16.03 -16.71 9.23
CA GLY A 44 -15.72 -17.18 7.88
C GLY A 44 -14.62 -18.24 7.83
N ALA A 45 -14.10 -18.50 6.63
CA ALA A 45 -13.02 -19.44 6.41
C ALA A 45 -11.65 -18.80 6.77
N PRO A 46 -10.66 -19.58 7.22
CA PRO A 46 -9.29 -19.11 7.40
C PRO A 46 -8.74 -18.51 6.10
N THR A 47 -7.93 -17.48 6.23
CA THR A 47 -7.23 -16.90 5.08
C THR A 47 -5.87 -17.59 4.91
N ILE A 48 -5.55 -17.98 3.69
CA ILE A 48 -4.23 -18.52 3.31
C ILE A 48 -3.57 -17.46 2.45
N THR A 49 -2.39 -16.97 2.89
CA THR A 49 -1.69 -15.90 2.19
C THR A 49 -0.19 -15.99 2.36
N ASN A 50 0.55 -15.41 1.42
CA ASN A 50 1.99 -15.16 1.50
C ASN A 50 2.32 -13.66 1.57
N ASP A 51 1.30 -12.79 1.55
CA ASP A 51 1.51 -11.36 1.69
C ASP A 51 1.95 -10.97 3.10
N GLY A 52 3.14 -10.35 3.17
CA GLY A 52 3.79 -10.01 4.44
C GLY A 52 3.02 -8.96 5.25
N VAL A 53 2.37 -7.99 4.63
CA VAL A 53 1.63 -6.96 5.35
C VAL A 53 0.33 -7.51 5.94
N THR A 54 -0.37 -8.35 5.20
CA THR A 54 -1.58 -9.03 5.69
C THR A 54 -1.25 -9.93 6.88
N ILE A 55 -0.18 -10.73 6.79
CA ILE A 55 0.26 -11.58 7.91
C ILE A 55 0.64 -10.72 9.11
N ALA A 56 1.43 -9.65 8.91
CA ALA A 56 1.87 -8.79 9.99
C ALA A 56 0.70 -8.14 10.74
N LYS A 57 -0.32 -7.66 10.04
CA LYS A 57 -1.51 -7.02 10.63
C LYS A 57 -2.27 -7.94 11.59
N GLU A 58 -2.35 -9.24 11.30
CA GLU A 58 -3.11 -10.21 12.11
C GLU A 58 -2.35 -10.71 13.35
N ILE A 59 -1.03 -10.44 13.47
CA ILE A 59 -0.25 -10.89 14.62
C ILE A 59 -0.49 -9.94 15.81
N GLU A 60 -1.23 -10.42 16.80
CA GLU A 60 -1.40 -9.75 18.09
C GLU A 60 -0.73 -10.57 19.20
N LEU A 61 0.08 -9.91 20.04
CA LEU A 61 0.78 -10.55 21.16
C LEU A 61 0.16 -10.09 22.48
N GLU A 62 0.07 -11.03 23.43
CA GLU A 62 -0.55 -10.78 24.75
C GLU A 62 0.38 -10.01 25.69
N GLU A 63 1.70 -10.25 25.62
CA GLU A 63 2.67 -9.60 26.49
C GLU A 63 2.88 -8.15 26.04
N PRO A 64 2.69 -7.15 26.92
CA PRO A 64 2.66 -5.74 26.52
C PRO A 64 3.94 -5.21 25.85
N PHE A 65 5.11 -5.67 26.25
CA PHE A 65 6.38 -5.21 25.65
C PHE A 65 6.65 -5.92 24.33
N GLU A 66 6.29 -7.21 24.22
CA GLU A 66 6.34 -7.94 22.96
C GLU A 66 5.38 -7.34 21.92
N LYS A 67 4.17 -6.98 22.35
CA LYS A 67 3.20 -6.28 21.49
C LYS A 67 3.79 -5.01 20.91
N ILE A 68 4.45 -4.17 21.70
CA ILE A 68 5.07 -2.93 21.20
C ILE A 68 6.17 -3.23 20.18
N GLY A 69 7.00 -4.25 20.43
CA GLY A 69 8.02 -4.68 19.49
C GLY A 69 7.44 -5.17 18.15
N ALA A 70 6.36 -5.93 18.19
CA ALA A 70 5.65 -6.37 17.00
C ALA A 70 5.02 -5.18 16.24
N GLU A 71 4.37 -4.23 16.95
CA GLU A 71 3.77 -3.06 16.33
C GLU A 71 4.79 -2.18 15.58
N LEU A 72 6.02 -2.05 16.09
CA LEU A 72 7.09 -1.33 15.39
C LEU A 72 7.43 -1.99 14.04
N VAL A 73 7.42 -3.32 13.98
CA VAL A 73 7.68 -4.04 12.72
C VAL A 73 6.48 -4.01 11.79
N LYS A 74 5.25 -4.04 12.32
CA LYS A 74 4.05 -3.79 11.51
C LYS A 74 4.13 -2.45 10.80
N GLU A 75 4.63 -1.41 11.49
CA GLU A 75 4.80 -0.10 10.88
C GLU A 75 5.84 -0.11 9.73
N VAL A 76 6.92 -0.92 9.84
CA VAL A 76 7.87 -1.12 8.73
C VAL A 76 7.17 -1.72 7.52
N ALA A 77 6.43 -2.83 7.72
CA ALA A 77 5.72 -3.51 6.64
C ALA A 77 4.68 -2.57 5.98
N LYS A 78 3.87 -1.89 6.82
CA LYS A 78 2.85 -0.96 6.35
C LYS A 78 3.43 0.22 5.56
N LYS A 79 4.51 0.85 6.05
CA LYS A 79 5.15 1.97 5.35
C LYS A 79 5.76 1.55 4.03
N THR A 80 6.27 0.32 3.94
CA THR A 80 6.83 -0.21 2.70
C THR A 80 5.71 -0.49 1.69
N ASP A 81 4.59 -1.05 2.13
CA ASP A 81 3.39 -1.22 1.31
C ASP A 81 2.84 0.14 0.81
N ASP A 82 2.68 1.12 1.70
CA ASP A 82 2.17 2.46 1.37
C ASP A 82 3.02 3.16 0.28
N VAL A 83 4.35 2.97 0.27
CA VAL A 83 5.28 3.67 -0.65
C VAL A 83 5.52 2.89 -1.94
N ALA A 84 5.72 1.59 -1.83
CA ALA A 84 6.19 0.75 -2.94
C ALA A 84 5.18 -0.32 -3.37
N GLY A 85 4.18 -0.61 -2.56
CA GLY A 85 3.13 -1.59 -2.83
C GLY A 85 3.59 -3.05 -2.79
N ASP A 86 4.87 -3.30 -2.48
CA ASP A 86 5.50 -4.62 -2.35
C ASP A 86 6.74 -4.53 -1.45
N GLY A 87 7.43 -5.65 -1.21
CA GLY A 87 8.66 -5.72 -0.43
C GLY A 87 8.48 -5.73 1.09
N THR A 88 7.27 -5.92 1.57
CA THR A 88 6.89 -5.92 3.00
C THR A 88 7.62 -6.99 3.79
N THR A 89 7.75 -8.19 3.23
CA THR A 89 8.52 -9.30 3.81
C THR A 89 10.01 -8.99 3.85
N THR A 90 10.57 -8.44 2.77
CA THR A 90 11.98 -8.02 2.70
C THR A 90 12.30 -6.96 3.75
N ALA A 91 11.43 -5.95 3.89
CA ALA A 91 11.56 -4.89 4.89
C ALA A 91 11.54 -5.45 6.33
N THR A 92 10.66 -6.40 6.60
CA THR A 92 10.55 -7.10 7.90
C THR A 92 11.83 -7.88 8.22
N VAL A 93 12.37 -8.61 7.24
CA VAL A 93 13.63 -9.37 7.38
C VAL A 93 14.83 -8.44 7.63
N LEU A 94 14.89 -7.31 6.91
CA LEU A 94 15.93 -6.31 7.10
C LEU A 94 15.82 -5.65 8.49
N ALA A 95 14.60 -5.30 8.94
CA ALA A 95 14.39 -4.73 10.26
C ALA A 95 14.83 -5.69 11.37
N GLN A 96 14.49 -6.97 11.26
CA GLN A 96 14.93 -8.00 12.20
C GLN A 96 16.48 -8.09 12.25
N ALA A 97 17.13 -8.11 11.10
CA ALA A 97 18.57 -8.22 11.03
C ALA A 97 19.27 -6.98 11.61
N LEU A 98 18.81 -5.77 11.26
CA LEU A 98 19.35 -4.50 11.77
C LEU A 98 19.20 -4.39 13.29
N VAL A 99 18.02 -4.69 13.81
CA VAL A 99 17.77 -4.64 15.27
C VAL A 99 18.62 -5.67 15.99
N ARG A 100 18.68 -6.89 15.51
CA ARG A 100 19.45 -7.97 16.13
C ARG A 100 20.95 -7.67 16.19
N GLU A 101 21.55 -7.22 15.09
CA GLU A 101 22.95 -6.83 15.06
C GLU A 101 23.21 -5.55 15.86
N GLY A 102 22.29 -4.58 15.79
CA GLY A 102 22.36 -3.35 16.57
C GLY A 102 22.33 -3.60 18.06
N LEU A 103 21.41 -4.41 18.58
CA LEU A 103 21.31 -4.73 20.02
C LEU A 103 22.54 -5.47 20.53
N ARG A 104 23.19 -6.32 19.73
CA ARG A 104 24.46 -6.96 20.10
C ARG A 104 25.55 -5.90 20.36
N ASN A 105 25.64 -4.88 19.51
CA ASN A 105 26.62 -3.82 19.64
C ASN A 105 26.27 -2.87 20.81
N VAL A 106 24.99 -2.57 21.04
CA VAL A 106 24.54 -1.80 22.22
C VAL A 106 24.89 -2.55 23.52
N ALA A 107 24.64 -3.85 23.59
CA ALA A 107 25.02 -4.69 24.73
C ALA A 107 26.54 -4.76 24.93
N ALA A 108 27.33 -4.60 23.87
CA ALA A 108 28.79 -4.50 23.93
C ALA A 108 29.30 -3.10 24.34
N GLY A 109 28.39 -2.12 24.58
CA GLY A 109 28.71 -0.78 25.06
C GLY A 109 28.83 0.31 23.99
N ALA A 110 28.44 0.03 22.75
CA ALA A 110 28.39 1.05 21.71
C ALA A 110 27.30 2.09 21.99
N ASN A 111 27.55 3.34 21.62
CA ASN A 111 26.59 4.45 21.79
C ASN A 111 25.44 4.32 20.79
N PRO A 112 24.18 4.11 21.24
CA PRO A 112 23.03 3.89 20.33
C PRO A 112 22.78 5.05 19.37
N ILE A 113 23.01 6.28 19.79
CA ILE A 113 22.81 7.48 18.97
C ILE A 113 23.85 7.55 17.86
N ALA A 114 25.11 7.20 18.15
CA ALA A 114 26.16 7.14 17.14
C ALA A 114 25.93 5.97 16.16
N LEU A 115 25.51 4.80 16.67
CA LEU A 115 25.11 3.65 15.82
C LEU A 115 24.02 4.07 14.85
N ARG A 116 22.96 4.74 15.33
CA ARG A 116 21.86 5.23 14.49
C ARG A 116 22.38 6.15 13.38
N ARG A 117 23.21 7.14 13.70
CA ARG A 117 23.80 8.01 12.66
C ARG A 117 24.62 7.25 11.63
N GLY A 118 25.35 6.21 12.06
CA GLY A 118 26.09 5.33 11.18
C GLY A 118 25.16 4.51 10.27
N ILE A 119 24.07 3.97 10.82
CA ILE A 119 23.03 3.26 10.06
C ILE A 119 22.40 4.19 9.03
N ASP A 120 21.98 5.40 9.41
CA ASP A 120 21.36 6.36 8.51
C ASP A 120 22.27 6.71 7.32
N LYS A 121 23.57 6.97 7.58
CA LYS A 121 24.57 7.26 6.53
C LYS A 121 24.79 6.05 5.62
N ALA A 122 24.85 4.85 6.17
CA ALA A 122 25.06 3.63 5.41
C ALA A 122 23.85 3.30 4.53
N VAL A 123 22.64 3.42 5.08
CA VAL A 123 21.40 3.22 4.30
C VAL A 123 21.34 4.22 3.15
N ALA A 124 21.64 5.50 3.39
CA ALA A 124 21.65 6.51 2.33
C ALA A 124 22.63 6.16 1.21
N ALA A 125 23.85 5.73 1.55
CA ALA A 125 24.88 5.34 0.57
C ALA A 125 24.46 4.10 -0.25
N VAL A 126 23.88 3.08 0.38
CA VAL A 126 23.38 1.88 -0.33
C VAL A 126 22.22 2.24 -1.24
N VAL A 127 21.31 3.10 -0.81
CA VAL A 127 20.17 3.58 -1.62
C VAL A 127 20.66 4.36 -2.84
N GLU A 128 21.61 5.27 -2.67
CA GLU A 128 22.20 6.02 -3.79
C GLU A 128 22.86 5.07 -4.80
N ARG A 129 23.55 4.03 -4.32
CA ARG A 129 24.15 3.01 -5.16
C ARG A 129 23.10 2.18 -5.91
N LEU A 130 22.01 1.75 -5.26
CA LEU A 130 20.90 1.04 -5.90
C LEU A 130 20.26 1.85 -7.02
N LEU A 131 20.03 3.15 -6.78
CA LEU A 131 19.48 4.05 -7.80
C LEU A 131 20.45 4.23 -8.98
N ALA A 132 21.76 4.30 -8.72
CA ALA A 132 22.78 4.41 -9.77
C ALA A 132 22.93 3.12 -10.61
N ASP A 133 22.67 1.96 -10.01
CA ASP A 133 22.74 0.65 -10.67
C ASP A 133 21.41 0.26 -11.35
N ALA A 134 20.37 1.09 -11.21
CA ALA A 134 19.05 0.82 -11.76
C ALA A 134 19.08 0.78 -13.29
N LYS A 135 18.43 -0.22 -13.87
CA LYS A 135 18.13 -0.29 -15.30
C LYS A 135 16.72 0.21 -15.53
N GLU A 136 16.56 1.21 -16.39
CA GLU A 136 15.22 1.69 -16.80
C GLU A 136 14.42 0.57 -17.48
N VAL A 137 13.12 0.57 -17.25
CA VAL A 137 12.17 -0.37 -17.84
C VAL A 137 11.42 0.34 -18.96
N GLU A 138 11.74 -0.02 -20.20
CA GLU A 138 11.20 0.65 -21.38
C GLU A 138 10.29 -0.28 -22.21
N THR A 139 10.50 -1.58 -22.13
CA THR A 139 9.81 -2.54 -22.99
C THR A 139 8.67 -3.27 -22.27
N LYS A 140 7.65 -3.65 -23.04
CA LYS A 140 6.53 -4.48 -22.58
C LYS A 140 7.03 -5.79 -21.94
N ASP A 141 8.05 -6.41 -22.53
CA ASP A 141 8.57 -7.70 -22.05
C ASP A 141 9.27 -7.54 -20.68
N GLU A 142 9.95 -6.42 -20.44
CA GLU A 142 10.56 -6.12 -19.14
C GLU A 142 9.51 -5.87 -18.05
N ILE A 143 8.43 -5.17 -18.40
CA ILE A 143 7.27 -4.97 -17.51
C ILE A 143 6.62 -6.33 -17.20
N ALA A 144 6.37 -7.16 -18.21
CA ALA A 144 5.78 -8.46 -18.05
C ALA A 144 6.64 -9.38 -17.17
N ALA A 145 7.97 -9.39 -17.39
CA ALA A 145 8.90 -10.17 -16.57
C ALA A 145 8.85 -9.77 -15.09
N THR A 146 8.87 -8.46 -14.79
CA THR A 146 8.82 -7.95 -13.43
C THR A 146 7.49 -8.29 -12.74
N ALA A 147 6.38 -8.10 -13.44
CA ALA A 147 5.05 -8.43 -12.94
C ALA A 147 4.88 -9.94 -12.72
N SER A 148 5.41 -10.77 -13.62
CA SER A 148 5.37 -12.24 -13.53
C SER A 148 6.07 -12.76 -12.28
N ILE A 149 7.19 -12.15 -11.89
CA ILE A 149 7.91 -12.53 -10.67
C ILE A 149 7.06 -12.24 -9.43
N SER A 150 6.52 -11.04 -9.34
CA SER A 150 5.66 -10.65 -8.21
C SER A 150 4.41 -11.52 -8.12
N ALA A 151 3.78 -11.80 -9.27
CA ALA A 151 2.60 -12.65 -9.36
C ALA A 151 2.90 -14.15 -9.22
N ALA A 152 4.16 -14.58 -9.36
CA ALA A 152 4.55 -15.98 -9.57
C ALA A 152 3.76 -16.68 -10.69
N ASP A 153 3.38 -15.93 -11.75
CA ASP A 153 2.52 -16.37 -12.85
C ASP A 153 2.82 -15.52 -14.09
N GLU A 154 3.31 -16.15 -15.19
CA GLU A 154 3.67 -15.47 -16.44
C GLU A 154 2.44 -14.83 -17.11
N GLN A 155 1.30 -15.50 -17.07
CA GLN A 155 0.07 -15.01 -17.69
C GLN A 155 -0.42 -13.72 -17.04
N ILE A 156 -0.33 -13.63 -15.71
CA ILE A 156 -0.66 -12.42 -14.97
C ILE A 156 0.27 -11.27 -15.40
N GLY A 157 1.57 -11.54 -15.52
CA GLY A 157 2.55 -10.55 -15.96
C GLY A 157 2.27 -10.01 -17.37
N GLU A 158 1.92 -10.88 -18.32
CA GLU A 158 1.54 -10.48 -19.67
C GLU A 158 0.30 -9.57 -19.70
N PHE A 159 -0.75 -9.92 -18.94
CA PHE A 159 -1.95 -9.10 -18.84
C PHE A 159 -1.70 -7.73 -18.20
N ILE A 160 -0.82 -7.67 -17.19
CA ILE A 160 -0.44 -6.39 -16.55
C ILE A 160 0.34 -5.51 -17.52
N ALA A 161 1.29 -6.07 -18.27
CA ALA A 161 2.04 -5.33 -19.28
C ALA A 161 1.13 -4.82 -20.41
N GLU A 162 0.18 -5.65 -20.87
CA GLU A 162 -0.83 -5.24 -21.86
C GLU A 162 -1.74 -4.13 -21.30
N ALA A 163 -2.13 -4.21 -20.03
CA ALA A 163 -2.92 -3.19 -19.37
C ALA A 163 -2.17 -1.85 -19.34
N LEU A 164 -0.90 -1.84 -18.91
CA LEU A 164 -0.06 -0.64 -18.87
C LEU A 164 0.19 -0.05 -20.27
N GLU A 165 0.34 -0.90 -21.29
CA GLU A 165 0.47 -0.44 -22.67
C GLU A 165 -0.79 0.30 -23.15
N LYS A 166 -1.98 -0.17 -22.77
CA LYS A 166 -3.27 0.42 -23.17
C LYS A 166 -3.62 1.70 -22.42
N VAL A 167 -3.37 1.75 -21.11
CA VAL A 167 -3.74 2.91 -20.28
C VAL A 167 -2.59 3.88 -20.03
N GLY A 168 -1.35 3.54 -20.46
CA GLY A 168 -0.14 4.31 -20.20
C GLY A 168 0.46 4.04 -18.82
N HIS A 169 1.67 4.53 -18.60
CA HIS A 169 2.44 4.29 -17.36
C HIS A 169 1.75 4.83 -16.11
N ASP A 170 1.10 6.00 -16.21
CA ASP A 170 0.32 6.63 -15.14
C ASP A 170 -1.13 6.11 -15.07
N GLY A 171 -1.51 5.22 -16.00
CA GLY A 171 -2.86 4.69 -16.13
C GLY A 171 -3.29 3.89 -14.91
N VAL A 172 -4.60 3.78 -14.73
CA VAL A 172 -5.17 3.03 -13.60
C VAL A 172 -5.45 1.60 -14.00
N ILE A 173 -4.98 0.66 -13.19
CA ILE A 173 -5.31 -0.76 -13.29
C ILE A 173 -6.05 -1.14 -12.01
N THR A 174 -7.25 -1.67 -12.15
CA THR A 174 -8.05 -2.23 -11.04
C THR A 174 -8.22 -3.72 -11.23
N VAL A 175 -8.32 -4.46 -10.11
CA VAL A 175 -8.55 -5.90 -10.13
C VAL A 175 -9.94 -6.18 -9.59
N GLU A 176 -10.72 -6.96 -10.35
CA GLU A 176 -12.09 -7.32 -9.98
C GLU A 176 -12.25 -8.84 -9.95
N GLU A 177 -13.16 -9.28 -9.09
CA GLU A 177 -13.57 -10.67 -9.02
C GLU A 177 -14.51 -11.00 -10.17
N SER A 178 -14.32 -12.16 -10.79
CA SER A 178 -15.18 -12.67 -11.87
C SER A 178 -15.75 -14.03 -11.52
N ASN A 179 -16.94 -14.28 -12.01
CA ASN A 179 -17.58 -15.61 -11.94
C ASN A 179 -17.10 -16.57 -13.05
N THR A 180 -16.27 -16.06 -13.98
CA THR A 180 -15.64 -16.85 -15.05
C THR A 180 -14.29 -17.39 -14.60
N PHE A 181 -13.85 -18.52 -15.19
CA PHE A 181 -12.50 -19.01 -14.92
C PHE A 181 -11.49 -18.25 -15.79
N GLY A 182 -10.35 -17.90 -15.20
CA GLY A 182 -9.23 -17.28 -15.91
C GLY A 182 -9.07 -15.79 -15.61
N LEU A 183 -8.34 -15.12 -16.51
CA LEU A 183 -8.07 -13.68 -16.47
C LEU A 183 -8.64 -13.04 -17.73
N GLU A 184 -9.27 -11.89 -17.56
CA GLU A 184 -9.77 -11.06 -18.66
C GLU A 184 -9.32 -9.62 -18.45
N LEU A 185 -8.93 -8.93 -19.52
CA LEU A 185 -8.58 -7.51 -19.50
C LEU A 185 -9.66 -6.71 -20.24
N GLU A 186 -10.27 -5.79 -19.53
CA GLU A 186 -11.20 -4.81 -20.10
C GLU A 186 -10.65 -3.40 -19.89
N VAL A 187 -10.79 -2.54 -20.88
CA VAL A 187 -10.44 -1.12 -20.76
C VAL A 187 -11.72 -0.30 -20.86
N THR A 188 -11.94 0.54 -19.87
CA THR A 188 -13.16 1.33 -19.76
C THR A 188 -12.83 2.79 -19.44
N GLU A 189 -13.81 3.68 -19.66
CA GLU A 189 -13.71 5.07 -19.27
C GLU A 189 -13.59 5.18 -17.74
N GLY A 190 -12.73 6.06 -17.28
CA GLY A 190 -12.52 6.28 -15.85
C GLY A 190 -11.48 7.33 -15.56
N MET A 191 -11.36 7.71 -14.30
CA MET A 191 -10.41 8.72 -13.85
C MET A 191 -9.90 8.43 -12.44
N ARG A 192 -8.60 8.65 -12.21
CA ARG A 192 -8.00 8.67 -10.88
C ARG A 192 -7.48 10.06 -10.54
N PHE A 193 -7.62 10.44 -9.27
CA PHE A 193 -7.04 11.69 -8.75
C PHE A 193 -6.57 11.54 -7.30
N ASP A 194 -5.59 12.34 -6.92
CA ASP A 194 -4.81 12.25 -5.68
C ASP A 194 -5.54 12.93 -4.51
N LYS A 195 -6.73 12.43 -4.17
CA LYS A 195 -7.48 12.81 -2.96
C LYS A 195 -8.22 11.59 -2.46
N GLY A 196 -7.96 11.22 -1.22
CA GLY A 196 -8.62 10.12 -0.56
C GLY A 196 -9.83 10.54 0.27
N PHE A 197 -10.36 9.59 1.05
CA PHE A 197 -11.53 9.85 1.90
C PHE A 197 -11.22 10.89 2.99
N ILE A 198 -12.20 11.74 3.28
CA ILE A 198 -12.08 12.77 4.34
C ILE A 198 -12.05 12.13 5.74
N SER A 199 -12.65 10.95 5.91
CA SER A 199 -12.71 10.25 7.18
C SER A 199 -12.49 8.75 7.00
N PRO A 200 -11.64 8.11 7.83
CA PRO A 200 -11.43 6.66 7.78
C PRO A 200 -12.68 5.85 8.11
N TYR A 201 -13.70 6.46 8.70
CA TYR A 201 -14.98 5.79 8.96
C TYR A 201 -15.78 5.48 7.67
N PHE A 202 -15.39 5.99 6.52
CA PHE A 202 -15.97 5.61 5.23
C PHE A 202 -15.46 4.27 4.69
N VAL A 203 -14.37 3.73 5.23
CA VAL A 203 -13.77 2.47 4.80
C VAL A 203 -14.79 1.33 4.82
N THR A 204 -14.91 0.60 3.71
CA THR A 204 -15.79 -0.57 3.55
C THR A 204 -15.00 -1.87 3.63
N ASP A 205 -13.76 -1.85 3.17
CA ASP A 205 -12.79 -2.95 3.23
C ASP A 205 -11.71 -2.60 4.25
N ALA A 206 -11.80 -3.19 5.44
CA ALA A 206 -10.87 -2.91 6.53
C ALA A 206 -9.46 -3.49 6.27
N ASP A 207 -9.37 -4.59 5.54
CA ASP A 207 -8.10 -5.26 5.23
C ASP A 207 -7.24 -4.37 4.33
N ARG A 208 -7.89 -3.71 3.36
CA ARG A 208 -7.26 -2.83 2.37
C ARG A 208 -7.30 -1.35 2.74
N GLN A 209 -8.06 -0.98 3.77
CA GLN A 209 -8.30 0.41 4.16
C GLN A 209 -8.91 1.25 3.02
N GLU A 210 -9.82 0.65 2.25
CA GLU A 210 -10.49 1.26 1.11
C GLU A 210 -11.99 1.41 1.31
N ALA A 211 -12.57 2.44 0.73
CA ALA A 211 -14.00 2.57 0.56
C ALA A 211 -14.36 2.18 -0.88
N VAL A 212 -14.98 1.01 -1.05
CA VAL A 212 -15.43 0.50 -2.34
C VAL A 212 -16.95 0.61 -2.40
N LEU A 213 -17.44 1.33 -3.39
CA LEU A 213 -18.87 1.52 -3.66
C LEU A 213 -19.17 1.09 -5.09
N GLU A 214 -20.27 0.38 -5.30
CA GLU A 214 -20.73 -0.10 -6.60
C GLU A 214 -22.08 0.53 -6.96
N ASP A 215 -22.30 0.79 -8.24
CA ASP A 215 -23.52 1.41 -8.79
C ASP A 215 -23.81 2.78 -8.15
N VAL A 216 -22.82 3.66 -8.21
CA VAL A 216 -22.67 4.84 -7.34
C VAL A 216 -23.21 6.09 -8.01
N TYR A 217 -24.00 6.87 -7.27
CA TYR A 217 -24.22 8.26 -7.61
C TYR A 217 -23.01 9.12 -7.22
N VAL A 218 -22.66 10.08 -8.08
CA VAL A 218 -21.54 10.99 -7.86
C VAL A 218 -22.06 12.42 -7.77
N LEU A 219 -21.93 13.03 -6.60
CA LEU A 219 -22.26 14.42 -6.37
C LEU A 219 -21.00 15.28 -6.47
N LEU A 220 -21.01 16.25 -7.37
CA LEU A 220 -19.90 17.17 -7.62
C LEU A 220 -20.27 18.58 -7.15
N VAL A 221 -19.53 19.12 -6.19
CA VAL A 221 -19.82 20.44 -5.60
C VAL A 221 -18.57 21.31 -5.60
N GLU A 222 -18.68 22.52 -6.15
CA GLU A 222 -17.55 23.46 -6.22
C GLU A 222 -17.16 24.02 -4.85
N SER A 223 -18.15 24.24 -3.97
CA SER A 223 -17.98 24.84 -2.64
C SER A 223 -17.87 23.79 -1.53
N LYS A 224 -17.58 24.26 -0.31
CA LYS A 224 -17.60 23.43 0.89
C LYS A 224 -19.02 23.07 1.31
N ILE A 225 -19.17 21.88 1.87
CA ILE A 225 -20.42 21.39 2.46
C ILE A 225 -20.24 21.29 3.97
N SER A 226 -20.77 22.25 4.72
CA SER A 226 -20.65 22.29 6.19
C SER A 226 -22.00 22.05 6.87
N ASN A 227 -23.11 22.48 6.25
CA ASN A 227 -24.44 22.41 6.80
C ASN A 227 -25.21 21.20 6.23
N VAL A 228 -25.66 20.32 7.08
CA VAL A 228 -26.40 19.13 6.67
C VAL A 228 -27.74 19.46 6.02
N LYS A 229 -28.35 20.59 6.37
CA LYS A 229 -29.68 21.01 5.83
C LYS A 229 -29.66 21.21 4.33
N ASP A 230 -28.53 21.67 3.78
CA ASP A 230 -28.36 21.90 2.35
C ASP A 230 -28.24 20.58 1.57
N LEU A 231 -27.73 19.54 2.22
CA LEU A 231 -27.52 18.22 1.65
C LEU A 231 -28.73 17.29 1.87
N LEU A 232 -29.49 17.49 2.94
CA LEU A 232 -30.54 16.57 3.39
C LEU A 232 -31.61 16.24 2.32
N PRO A 233 -32.14 17.23 1.55
CA PRO A 233 -33.17 16.95 0.53
C PRO A 233 -32.66 16.00 -0.57
N LEU A 234 -31.36 16.08 -0.92
CA LEU A 234 -30.75 15.19 -1.89
C LEU A 234 -30.48 13.81 -1.29
N LEU A 235 -29.97 13.73 -0.04
CA LEU A 235 -29.73 12.46 0.65
C LEU A 235 -31.02 11.64 0.77
N GLU A 236 -32.15 12.25 1.09
CA GLU A 236 -33.46 11.57 1.18
C GLU A 236 -33.85 10.93 -0.16
N LYS A 237 -33.64 11.65 -1.27
CA LYS A 237 -33.92 11.14 -2.61
C LYS A 237 -33.00 9.97 -2.99
N VAL A 238 -31.69 10.10 -2.70
CA VAL A 238 -30.71 9.04 -2.98
C VAL A 238 -30.99 7.81 -2.14
N MET A 239 -31.31 7.97 -0.85
CA MET A 239 -31.66 6.85 0.03
C MET A 239 -32.87 6.04 -0.46
N GLN A 240 -33.86 6.71 -1.08
CA GLN A 240 -35.02 6.02 -1.67
C GLN A 240 -34.66 5.11 -2.85
N THR A 241 -33.55 5.40 -3.55
CA THR A 241 -33.07 4.55 -4.65
C THR A 241 -32.31 3.33 -4.18
N GLY A 242 -31.82 3.33 -2.95
CA GLY A 242 -30.94 2.28 -2.40
C GLY A 242 -29.50 2.32 -2.90
N LYS A 243 -29.15 3.22 -3.81
CA LYS A 243 -27.78 3.35 -4.35
C LYS A 243 -26.87 4.12 -3.38
N PRO A 244 -25.57 3.80 -3.36
CA PRO A 244 -24.58 4.57 -2.60
C PRO A 244 -24.29 5.94 -3.25
N LEU A 245 -23.67 6.83 -2.47
CA LEU A 245 -23.32 8.18 -2.90
C LEU A 245 -21.83 8.48 -2.64
N ALA A 246 -21.12 8.87 -3.68
CA ALA A 246 -19.80 9.49 -3.58
C ALA A 246 -19.95 11.01 -3.69
N ILE A 247 -19.43 11.75 -2.71
CA ILE A 247 -19.48 13.21 -2.66
C ILE A 247 -18.06 13.74 -2.91
N ILE A 248 -17.89 14.51 -3.96
CA ILE A 248 -16.64 15.19 -4.30
C ILE A 248 -16.88 16.69 -4.23
N ALA A 249 -16.33 17.33 -3.21
CA ALA A 249 -16.56 18.75 -2.94
C ALA A 249 -15.24 19.44 -2.56
N GLU A 250 -15.23 20.78 -2.52
CA GLU A 250 -14.06 21.49 -1.98
C GLU A 250 -13.65 20.95 -0.61
N ASP A 251 -14.60 20.77 0.27
CA ASP A 251 -14.47 20.06 1.55
C ASP A 251 -15.85 19.60 2.05
N VAL A 252 -15.88 18.58 2.89
CA VAL A 252 -17.09 18.20 3.64
C VAL A 252 -16.71 18.18 5.12
N GLU A 253 -17.32 19.06 5.89
CA GLU A 253 -16.90 19.33 7.26
C GLU A 253 -18.09 19.46 8.23
N ALA A 254 -17.78 19.61 9.51
CA ALA A 254 -18.72 19.88 10.58
C ALA A 254 -19.94 18.91 10.62
N GLU A 255 -21.16 19.46 10.65
CA GLU A 255 -22.40 18.69 10.81
C GLU A 255 -22.69 17.77 9.61
N ALA A 256 -22.34 18.20 8.40
CA ALA A 256 -22.51 17.39 7.19
C ALA A 256 -21.67 16.12 7.23
N LEU A 257 -20.37 16.24 7.56
CA LEU A 257 -19.47 15.10 7.69
C LEU A 257 -19.92 14.15 8.81
N ALA A 258 -20.25 14.71 9.99
CA ALA A 258 -20.70 13.91 11.13
C ALA A 258 -21.94 13.08 10.79
N THR A 259 -22.90 13.66 10.08
CA THR A 259 -24.13 12.99 9.67
C THR A 259 -23.85 11.84 8.69
N LEU A 260 -23.00 12.05 7.68
CA LEU A 260 -22.61 11.00 6.72
C LEU A 260 -21.90 9.84 7.44
N VAL A 261 -20.95 10.14 8.33
CA VAL A 261 -20.20 9.14 9.10
C VAL A 261 -21.12 8.33 10.01
N VAL A 262 -22.03 8.97 10.76
CA VAL A 262 -22.97 8.26 11.64
C VAL A 262 -23.89 7.33 10.85
N ASN A 263 -24.43 7.78 9.71
CA ASN A 263 -25.28 6.94 8.87
C ASN A 263 -24.49 5.76 8.24
N ARG A 264 -23.24 5.99 7.88
CA ARG A 264 -22.35 4.93 7.38
C ARG A 264 -22.07 3.87 8.45
N ILE A 265 -21.74 4.28 9.69
CA ILE A 265 -21.48 3.37 10.83
C ILE A 265 -22.74 2.56 11.16
N ARG A 266 -23.91 3.20 11.12
CA ARG A 266 -25.20 2.52 11.37
C ARG A 266 -25.65 1.60 10.23
N GLY A 267 -24.96 1.63 9.08
CA GLY A 267 -25.33 0.86 7.89
C GLY A 267 -26.62 1.33 7.23
N THR A 268 -27.13 2.52 7.59
CA THR A 268 -28.38 3.08 7.04
C THR A 268 -28.18 3.72 5.68
N PHE A 269 -26.96 4.22 5.39
CA PHE A 269 -26.64 4.84 4.13
C PHE A 269 -25.17 4.63 3.77
N LYS A 270 -24.90 4.09 2.58
CA LYS A 270 -23.55 3.88 2.06
C LYS A 270 -23.09 5.15 1.35
N SER A 271 -22.08 5.81 1.87
CA SER A 271 -21.50 7.00 1.27
C SER A 271 -20.01 7.12 1.51
N VAL A 272 -19.35 7.93 0.69
CA VAL A 272 -17.98 8.39 0.88
C VAL A 272 -17.90 9.86 0.54
N ALA A 273 -17.09 10.62 1.26
CA ALA A 273 -16.80 12.02 0.98
C ALA A 273 -15.30 12.20 0.74
N VAL A 274 -14.98 12.93 -0.33
CA VAL A 274 -13.64 13.17 -0.85
C VAL A 274 -13.47 14.66 -1.16
N LYS A 275 -12.26 15.18 -0.96
CA LYS A 275 -11.94 16.55 -1.41
C LYS A 275 -11.70 16.58 -2.91
N ALA A 276 -12.26 17.57 -3.60
CA ALA A 276 -11.98 17.78 -5.01
C ALA A 276 -10.50 18.12 -5.24
N PRO A 277 -9.86 17.57 -6.29
CA PRO A 277 -8.46 17.84 -6.60
C PRO A 277 -8.26 19.25 -7.14
N GLY A 278 -7.07 19.81 -6.93
CA GLY A 278 -6.69 21.13 -7.38
C GLY A 278 -7.25 22.29 -6.52
N PHE A 279 -6.97 23.51 -6.96
CA PHE A 279 -7.38 24.75 -6.29
C PHE A 279 -7.89 25.77 -7.33
N GLY A 280 -8.83 26.64 -6.94
CA GLY A 280 -9.35 27.70 -7.79
C GLY A 280 -9.90 27.19 -9.13
N ASP A 281 -9.51 27.80 -10.24
CA ASP A 281 -10.00 27.45 -11.57
C ASP A 281 -9.60 26.03 -12.02
N ARG A 282 -8.48 25.50 -11.54
CA ARG A 282 -8.10 24.09 -11.79
C ARG A 282 -9.07 23.11 -11.15
N ARG A 283 -9.52 23.38 -9.92
CA ARG A 283 -10.54 22.56 -9.26
C ARG A 283 -11.83 22.54 -10.06
N LYS A 284 -12.26 23.73 -10.54
CA LYS A 284 -13.45 23.84 -11.39
C LYS A 284 -13.32 23.01 -12.66
N ALA A 285 -12.18 23.12 -13.33
CA ALA A 285 -11.90 22.35 -14.54
C ALA A 285 -11.91 20.84 -14.29
N MET A 286 -11.30 20.37 -13.19
CA MET A 286 -11.30 18.96 -12.81
C MET A 286 -12.70 18.45 -12.46
N LEU A 287 -13.49 19.22 -11.72
CA LEU A 287 -14.89 18.89 -11.43
C LEU A 287 -15.72 18.81 -12.72
N GLN A 288 -15.48 19.70 -13.67
CA GLN A 288 -16.15 19.67 -14.98
C GLN A 288 -15.77 18.43 -15.79
N ASP A 289 -14.50 18.02 -15.75
CA ASP A 289 -14.06 16.78 -16.41
C ASP A 289 -14.73 15.54 -15.77
N MET A 290 -14.85 15.52 -14.44
CA MET A 290 -15.57 14.45 -13.73
C MET A 290 -17.07 14.46 -14.07
N ALA A 291 -17.68 15.64 -14.20
CA ALA A 291 -19.09 15.77 -14.60
C ALA A 291 -19.34 15.19 -15.99
N ILE A 292 -18.46 15.49 -16.94
CA ILE A 292 -18.53 14.93 -18.31
C ILE A 292 -18.32 13.41 -18.28
N LEU A 293 -17.34 12.93 -17.50
CA LEU A 293 -17.06 11.50 -17.36
C LEU A 293 -18.23 10.72 -16.75
N THR A 294 -18.92 11.29 -15.76
CA THR A 294 -19.96 10.59 -15.00
C THR A 294 -21.38 10.92 -15.48
N GLY A 295 -21.52 11.85 -16.44
CA GLY A 295 -22.81 12.32 -16.93
C GLY A 295 -23.58 13.19 -15.93
N GLY A 296 -22.88 13.80 -14.97
CA GLY A 296 -23.46 14.65 -13.93
C GLY A 296 -23.28 16.14 -14.20
N THR A 297 -23.71 16.95 -13.24
CA THR A 297 -23.60 18.40 -13.25
C THR A 297 -22.82 18.89 -12.04
N VAL A 298 -21.91 19.85 -12.23
CA VAL A 298 -21.22 20.49 -11.09
C VAL A 298 -22.16 21.47 -10.41
N ILE A 299 -22.46 21.23 -9.15
CA ILE A 299 -23.23 22.17 -8.32
C ILE A 299 -22.32 23.32 -7.94
N SER A 300 -22.66 24.51 -8.46
CA SER A 300 -21.89 25.74 -8.27
C SER A 300 -22.81 26.94 -8.16
N GLU A 301 -22.65 27.72 -7.09
CA GLU A 301 -23.40 28.96 -6.89
C GLU A 301 -23.05 30.02 -7.95
N THR A 302 -21.89 29.95 -8.55
CA THR A 302 -21.46 30.89 -9.60
C THR A 302 -22.29 30.77 -10.87
N VAL A 303 -22.87 29.58 -11.13
CA VAL A 303 -23.81 29.34 -12.24
C VAL A 303 -25.27 29.27 -11.77
N GLY A 304 -25.54 29.62 -10.51
CA GLY A 304 -26.88 29.67 -9.94
C GLY A 304 -27.43 28.33 -9.44
N LEU A 305 -26.63 27.27 -9.41
CA LEU A 305 -27.01 25.96 -8.88
C LEU A 305 -26.69 25.88 -7.40
N LYS A 306 -27.69 25.71 -6.56
CA LYS A 306 -27.54 25.54 -5.12
C LYS A 306 -27.74 24.08 -4.72
N LEU A 307 -26.98 23.62 -3.75
CA LEU A 307 -27.02 22.22 -3.26
C LEU A 307 -28.41 21.85 -2.72
N GLU A 308 -29.11 22.78 -2.05
CA GLU A 308 -30.47 22.57 -1.51
C GLU A 308 -31.52 22.23 -2.58
N ASN A 309 -31.26 22.62 -3.84
CA ASN A 309 -32.14 22.40 -4.98
C ASN A 309 -31.72 21.23 -5.87
N ALA A 310 -30.60 20.57 -5.55
CA ALA A 310 -30.07 19.46 -6.33
C ALA A 310 -31.06 18.29 -6.41
N THR A 311 -31.07 17.64 -7.56
CA THR A 311 -31.93 16.50 -7.87
C THR A 311 -31.11 15.29 -8.26
N LEU A 312 -31.76 14.15 -8.45
CA LEU A 312 -31.07 12.94 -8.94
C LEU A 312 -30.53 13.09 -10.37
N GLU A 313 -31.11 13.99 -11.16
CA GLU A 313 -30.70 14.29 -12.54
C GLU A 313 -29.36 15.06 -12.59
N ASP A 314 -29.03 15.78 -11.51
CA ASP A 314 -27.74 16.49 -11.40
C ASP A 314 -26.59 15.56 -11.00
N LEU A 315 -26.91 14.36 -10.50
CA LEU A 315 -25.91 13.40 -10.07
C LEU A 315 -25.30 12.67 -11.26
N GLY A 316 -23.97 12.63 -11.29
CA GLY A 316 -23.27 11.68 -12.12
C GLY A 316 -23.45 10.25 -11.63
N GLN A 317 -23.07 9.27 -12.45
CA GLN A 317 -23.07 7.86 -12.09
C GLN A 317 -21.76 7.22 -12.49
N ALA A 318 -21.33 6.22 -11.71
CA ALA A 318 -20.22 5.37 -12.02
C ALA A 318 -20.55 3.93 -11.61
N ARG A 319 -20.07 2.95 -12.37
CA ARG A 319 -20.24 1.55 -12.01
C ARG A 319 -19.56 1.24 -10.67
N LYS A 320 -18.36 1.82 -10.46
CA LYS A 320 -17.59 1.60 -9.23
C LYS A 320 -16.79 2.85 -8.84
N VAL A 321 -16.70 3.09 -7.56
CA VAL A 321 -15.82 4.12 -6.97
C VAL A 321 -14.96 3.46 -5.91
N VAL A 322 -13.65 3.60 -6.04
CA VAL A 322 -12.67 3.10 -5.06
C VAL A 322 -11.95 4.31 -4.46
N VAL A 323 -12.00 4.43 -3.15
CA VAL A 323 -11.36 5.54 -2.43
C VAL A 323 -10.42 4.97 -1.39
N THR A 324 -9.14 5.27 -1.53
CA THR A 324 -8.10 4.98 -0.54
C THR A 324 -7.89 6.18 0.39
N LYS A 325 -6.90 6.12 1.23
CA LYS A 325 -6.48 7.25 2.06
C LYS A 325 -5.99 8.45 1.21
N ASP A 326 -5.38 8.18 0.08
CA ASP A 326 -4.65 9.17 -0.72
C ASP A 326 -5.27 9.44 -2.10
N ASP A 327 -6.04 8.48 -2.63
CA ASP A 327 -6.55 8.48 -4.00
C ASP A 327 -8.04 8.18 -4.09
N THR A 328 -8.64 8.62 -5.20
CA THR A 328 -9.99 8.23 -5.63
C THR A 328 -9.95 7.80 -7.09
N THR A 329 -10.54 6.63 -7.38
CA THR A 329 -10.72 6.10 -8.73
C THR A 329 -12.19 5.97 -9.07
N LEU A 330 -12.61 6.62 -10.16
CA LEU A 330 -13.92 6.45 -10.78
C LEU A 330 -13.76 5.45 -11.93
N VAL A 331 -14.51 4.37 -11.91
CA VAL A 331 -14.46 3.31 -12.93
C VAL A 331 -15.79 3.27 -13.66
N GLU A 332 -15.72 3.34 -14.99
CA GLU A 332 -16.88 3.28 -15.89
C GLU A 332 -17.96 4.30 -15.52
N GLY A 333 -17.65 5.57 -15.85
CA GLY A 333 -18.60 6.66 -15.73
C GLY A 333 -19.72 6.56 -16.76
N ALA A 334 -20.92 7.02 -16.40
CA ALA A 334 -22.08 7.00 -17.29
C ALA A 334 -22.13 8.19 -18.28
N GLY A 335 -21.02 8.91 -18.46
CA GLY A 335 -20.91 10.03 -19.38
C GLY A 335 -20.97 9.59 -20.85
N ASP A 336 -21.35 10.52 -21.71
CA ASP A 336 -21.39 10.29 -23.14
C ASP A 336 -19.96 10.27 -23.73
N LYS A 337 -19.62 9.23 -24.48
CA LYS A 337 -18.30 9.06 -25.11
C LYS A 337 -17.92 10.21 -26.04
N GLU A 338 -18.86 10.70 -26.83
CA GLU A 338 -18.64 11.82 -27.73
C GLU A 338 -18.31 13.11 -26.93
N ALA A 339 -18.94 13.31 -25.78
CA ALA A 339 -18.65 14.43 -24.89
C ALA A 339 -17.26 14.31 -24.26
N ILE A 340 -16.83 13.11 -23.87
CA ILE A 340 -15.49 12.83 -23.33
C ILE A 340 -14.42 13.07 -24.39
N GLU A 341 -14.63 12.59 -25.62
CA GLU A 341 -13.73 12.82 -26.74
C GLU A 341 -13.62 14.30 -27.11
N ALA A 342 -14.74 15.01 -27.16
CA ALA A 342 -14.78 16.45 -27.41
C ALA A 342 -14.02 17.23 -26.33
N ARG A 343 -14.18 16.85 -25.05
CA ARG A 343 -13.44 17.46 -23.94
C ARG A 343 -11.94 17.18 -24.03
N THR A 344 -11.56 15.96 -24.36
CA THR A 344 -10.16 15.56 -24.61
C THR A 344 -9.53 16.38 -25.74
N ALA A 345 -10.24 16.55 -26.85
CA ALA A 345 -9.79 17.40 -27.97
C ALA A 345 -9.63 18.87 -27.56
N GLN A 346 -10.56 19.39 -26.74
CA GLN A 346 -10.46 20.76 -26.20
C GLN A 346 -9.19 20.94 -25.36
N ILE A 347 -8.89 20.01 -24.44
CA ILE A 347 -7.70 20.10 -23.59
C ILE A 347 -6.41 20.04 -24.44
N ARG A 348 -6.38 19.21 -25.49
CA ARG A 348 -5.23 19.18 -26.44
C ARG A 348 -5.00 20.52 -27.10
N LEU A 349 -6.08 21.19 -27.55
CA LEU A 349 -5.97 22.55 -28.11
C LEU A 349 -5.50 23.57 -27.06
N GLU A 350 -5.95 23.45 -25.81
CA GLU A 350 -5.48 24.31 -24.71
C GLU A 350 -3.96 24.12 -24.48
N ILE A 351 -3.44 22.89 -24.55
CA ILE A 351 -2.00 22.58 -24.45
C ILE A 351 -1.21 23.24 -25.59
N GLU A 352 -1.69 23.10 -26.84
CA GLU A 352 -1.04 23.66 -28.03
C GLU A 352 -0.98 25.21 -28.00
N ASN A 353 -2.01 25.84 -27.45
CA ASN A 353 -2.14 27.30 -27.38
C ASN A 353 -1.54 27.91 -26.09
N SER A 354 -1.06 27.12 -25.16
CA SER A 354 -0.49 27.62 -23.90
C SER A 354 0.97 28.06 -24.10
N ASP A 355 1.31 29.28 -23.70
CA ASP A 355 2.67 29.83 -23.72
C ASP A 355 3.46 29.47 -22.44
N SER A 356 2.81 28.91 -21.42
CA SER A 356 3.39 28.56 -20.12
C SER A 356 3.74 27.09 -20.06
N ASP A 357 5.01 26.75 -19.86
CA ASP A 357 5.46 25.37 -19.69
C ASP A 357 4.77 24.69 -18.51
N TYR A 358 4.59 25.41 -17.41
CA TYR A 358 3.88 24.91 -16.23
C TYR A 358 2.40 24.62 -16.51
N ASP A 359 1.70 25.49 -17.24
CA ASP A 359 0.31 25.26 -17.59
C ASP A 359 0.17 24.12 -18.60
N ARG A 360 1.08 23.99 -19.55
CA ARG A 360 1.15 22.84 -20.46
C ARG A 360 1.33 21.52 -19.71
N GLU A 361 2.24 21.48 -18.72
CA GLU A 361 2.42 20.30 -17.88
C GLU A 361 1.12 19.93 -17.15
N LYS A 362 0.47 20.90 -16.51
CA LYS A 362 -0.79 20.65 -15.76
C LYS A 362 -1.98 20.29 -16.64
N LEU A 363 -2.04 20.84 -17.85
CA LEU A 363 -3.04 20.43 -18.85
C LEU A 363 -2.75 19.02 -19.37
N SER A 364 -1.47 18.65 -19.55
CA SER A 364 -1.08 17.31 -19.97
C SER A 364 -1.41 16.27 -18.91
N GLU A 365 -1.16 16.55 -17.61
CA GLU A 365 -1.59 15.69 -16.51
C GLU A 365 -3.12 15.49 -16.52
N ARG A 366 -3.88 16.55 -16.74
CA ARG A 366 -5.33 16.49 -16.80
C ARG A 366 -5.84 15.70 -18.01
N LEU A 367 -5.19 15.88 -19.16
CA LEU A 367 -5.46 15.10 -20.37
C LEU A 367 -5.21 13.61 -20.14
N ALA A 368 -4.07 13.25 -19.54
CA ALA A 368 -3.73 11.86 -19.24
C ALA A 368 -4.76 11.21 -18.30
N LYS A 369 -5.24 11.94 -17.29
CA LYS A 369 -6.28 11.44 -16.37
C LYS A 369 -7.63 11.20 -17.04
N LEU A 370 -8.02 12.02 -18.01
CA LEU A 370 -9.31 11.89 -18.70
C LEU A 370 -9.26 10.89 -19.87
N ALA A 371 -8.16 10.89 -20.64
CA ALA A 371 -8.02 10.09 -21.85
C ALA A 371 -7.45 8.69 -21.61
N GLY A 372 -6.77 8.46 -20.47
CA GLY A 372 -6.09 7.20 -20.18
C GLY A 372 -7.06 6.05 -19.85
N GLY A 373 -8.25 6.34 -19.37
CA GLY A 373 -9.20 5.30 -18.95
C GLY A 373 -8.73 4.51 -17.74
N VAL A 374 -9.39 3.38 -17.51
CA VAL A 374 -9.08 2.41 -16.46
C VAL A 374 -9.02 1.01 -17.07
N ALA A 375 -7.92 0.30 -16.86
CA ALA A 375 -7.83 -1.12 -17.17
C ALA A 375 -8.40 -1.94 -16.01
N VAL A 376 -9.35 -2.81 -16.28
CA VAL A 376 -9.98 -3.70 -15.30
C VAL A 376 -9.51 -5.12 -15.57
N LEU A 377 -8.70 -5.66 -14.67
CA LEU A 377 -8.29 -7.07 -14.69
C LEU A 377 -9.32 -7.89 -13.92
N LYS A 378 -10.10 -8.69 -14.61
CA LYS A 378 -11.09 -9.59 -14.03
C LYS A 378 -10.46 -10.94 -13.76
N SER A 379 -10.47 -11.39 -12.51
CA SER A 379 -9.90 -12.67 -12.09
C SER A 379 -10.98 -13.59 -11.54
N GLY A 380 -11.01 -14.82 -12.03
CA GLY A 380 -11.88 -15.88 -11.53
C GLY A 380 -11.10 -17.04 -10.93
N ALA A 381 -11.71 -17.75 -9.98
CA ALA A 381 -11.17 -18.94 -9.35
C ALA A 381 -12.28 -19.92 -8.95
N ALA A 382 -11.89 -21.16 -8.57
CA ALA A 382 -12.85 -22.19 -8.20
C ALA A 382 -13.46 -21.98 -6.79
N THR A 383 -12.75 -21.33 -5.89
CA THR A 383 -13.19 -21.08 -4.53
C THR A 383 -12.99 -19.61 -4.13
N GLU A 384 -13.79 -19.12 -3.20
CA GLU A 384 -13.68 -17.74 -2.70
C GLU A 384 -12.30 -17.47 -2.06
N VAL A 385 -11.72 -18.45 -1.39
CA VAL A 385 -10.38 -18.31 -0.77
C VAL A 385 -9.31 -18.17 -1.83
N GLU A 386 -9.34 -19.01 -2.88
CA GLU A 386 -8.42 -18.91 -4.01
C GLU A 386 -8.59 -17.59 -4.78
N LEU A 387 -9.83 -17.15 -4.96
CA LEU A 387 -10.16 -15.92 -5.65
C LEU A 387 -9.56 -14.70 -4.95
N LYS A 388 -9.71 -14.61 -3.64
CA LYS A 388 -9.13 -13.53 -2.82
C LYS A 388 -7.60 -13.55 -2.85
N GLU A 389 -6.99 -14.72 -2.71
CA GLU A 389 -5.54 -14.87 -2.80
C GLU A 389 -5.02 -14.41 -4.17
N ARG A 390 -5.64 -14.90 -5.25
CA ARG A 390 -5.25 -14.54 -6.62
C ARG A 390 -5.42 -13.05 -6.91
N LYS A 391 -6.50 -12.45 -6.44
CA LYS A 391 -6.75 -11.01 -6.55
C LYS A 391 -5.64 -10.21 -5.88
N HIS A 392 -5.31 -10.51 -4.61
CA HIS A 392 -4.24 -9.82 -3.87
C HIS A 392 -2.91 -9.92 -4.61
N ARG A 393 -2.56 -11.11 -5.10
CA ARG A 393 -1.32 -11.36 -5.85
C ARG A 393 -1.25 -10.56 -7.16
N ILE A 394 -2.37 -10.43 -7.88
CA ILE A 394 -2.44 -9.59 -9.10
C ILE A 394 -2.26 -8.11 -8.72
N GLU A 395 -2.89 -7.64 -7.66
CA GLU A 395 -2.78 -6.25 -7.22
C GLU A 395 -1.36 -5.88 -6.77
N ASP A 396 -0.67 -6.79 -6.08
CA ASP A 396 0.74 -6.63 -5.71
C ASP A 396 1.63 -6.59 -6.98
N ALA A 397 1.37 -7.45 -7.95
CA ALA A 397 2.08 -7.46 -9.22
C ALA A 397 1.86 -6.18 -10.05
N VAL A 398 0.66 -5.61 -10.03
CA VAL A 398 0.37 -4.30 -10.65
C VAL A 398 1.18 -3.19 -9.98
N ARG A 399 1.23 -3.16 -8.64
CA ARG A 399 2.01 -2.17 -7.89
C ARG A 399 3.50 -2.32 -8.14
N ASN A 400 3.99 -3.55 -8.16
CA ASN A 400 5.37 -3.90 -8.45
C ASN A 400 5.78 -3.46 -9.87
N ALA A 401 4.95 -3.73 -10.88
CA ALA A 401 5.19 -3.31 -12.26
C ALA A 401 5.26 -1.77 -12.38
N LYS A 402 4.37 -1.04 -11.71
CA LYS A 402 4.40 0.42 -11.66
C LYS A 402 5.67 0.95 -10.99
N ALA A 403 6.06 0.37 -9.86
CA ALA A 403 7.30 0.73 -9.18
C ALA A 403 8.54 0.50 -10.05
N ALA A 404 8.55 -0.55 -10.88
CA ALA A 404 9.61 -0.83 -11.85
C ALA A 404 9.68 0.22 -12.96
N VAL A 405 8.54 0.66 -13.46
CA VAL A 405 8.47 1.72 -14.50
C VAL A 405 8.92 3.07 -13.92
N GLU A 406 8.60 3.37 -12.66
CA GLU A 406 8.93 4.65 -12.03
C GLU A 406 10.43 4.84 -11.75
N GLU A 407 11.13 3.81 -11.25
CA GLU A 407 12.51 3.94 -10.78
C GLU A 407 13.47 2.89 -11.38
N GLY A 408 12.99 2.05 -12.29
CA GLY A 408 13.80 0.99 -12.88
C GLY A 408 13.91 -0.26 -12.01
N ILE A 409 14.71 -1.21 -12.49
CA ILE A 409 14.90 -2.53 -11.90
C ILE A 409 16.37 -2.82 -11.61
N VAL A 410 16.61 -3.67 -10.63
CA VAL A 410 17.91 -4.23 -10.27
C VAL A 410 17.86 -5.75 -10.20
N ALA A 411 19.01 -6.41 -10.06
CA ALA A 411 19.08 -7.85 -9.83
C ALA A 411 18.29 -8.26 -8.60
N GLY A 412 17.33 -9.17 -8.77
CA GLY A 412 16.39 -9.57 -7.73
C GLY A 412 16.99 -10.51 -6.67
N GLY A 413 16.10 -11.01 -5.82
CA GLY A 413 16.45 -12.03 -4.83
C GLY A 413 17.40 -11.57 -3.72
N GLY A 414 17.47 -10.27 -3.44
CA GLY A 414 18.37 -9.68 -2.44
C GLY A 414 19.83 -9.52 -2.90
N VAL A 415 20.13 -9.86 -4.16
CA VAL A 415 21.49 -9.77 -4.72
C VAL A 415 21.92 -8.31 -4.87
N ALA A 416 21.04 -7.44 -5.39
CA ALA A 416 21.38 -6.03 -5.54
C ALA A 416 21.70 -5.36 -4.20
N LEU A 417 20.99 -5.68 -3.12
CA LEU A 417 21.30 -5.18 -1.77
C LEU A 417 22.69 -5.60 -1.31
N LEU A 418 23.05 -6.88 -1.52
CA LEU A 418 24.35 -7.43 -1.15
C LEU A 418 25.48 -6.74 -1.90
N GLN A 419 25.33 -6.57 -3.23
CA GLN A 419 26.34 -5.97 -4.10
C GLN A 419 26.45 -4.46 -3.89
N ALA A 420 25.33 -3.74 -3.73
CA ALA A 420 25.34 -2.31 -3.43
C ALA A 420 26.02 -1.98 -2.09
N ALA A 421 26.00 -2.91 -1.13
CA ALA A 421 26.66 -2.71 0.17
C ALA A 421 28.20 -2.63 0.10
N GLU A 422 28.83 -2.95 -1.02
CA GLU A 422 30.27 -2.71 -1.22
C GLU A 422 30.64 -1.23 -1.12
N VAL A 423 29.72 -0.31 -1.43
CA VAL A 423 29.93 1.14 -1.27
C VAL A 423 30.27 1.51 0.18
N LEU A 424 29.82 0.72 1.16
CA LEU A 424 30.09 0.97 2.58
C LEU A 424 31.57 0.89 2.94
N ASP A 425 32.38 0.17 2.18
CA ASP A 425 33.83 0.09 2.38
C ASP A 425 34.54 1.39 1.99
N THR A 426 33.88 2.26 1.23
CA THR A 426 34.40 3.57 0.82
C THR A 426 34.04 4.68 1.82
N LEU A 427 33.11 4.43 2.74
CA LEU A 427 32.67 5.42 3.73
C LEU A 427 33.75 5.63 4.80
N LYS A 428 34.13 6.90 4.98
CA LYS A 428 35.10 7.30 6.01
C LYS A 428 34.35 7.63 7.31
N LEU A 429 33.93 6.59 8.03
CA LEU A 429 33.28 6.72 9.33
C LEU A 429 34.20 6.23 10.43
N GLU A 430 34.04 6.77 11.64
CA GLU A 430 34.89 6.45 12.79
C GLU A 430 34.05 6.02 14.01
N GLY A 431 34.64 5.23 14.91
CA GLY A 431 34.00 4.80 16.16
C GLY A 431 32.67 4.09 15.94
N ASP A 432 31.68 4.43 16.75
CA ASP A 432 30.38 3.77 16.71
C ASP A 432 29.55 4.09 15.44
N GLU A 433 29.86 5.18 14.72
CA GLU A 433 29.26 5.41 13.40
C GLU A 433 29.76 4.37 12.37
N ALA A 434 31.04 4.01 12.40
CA ALA A 434 31.58 2.95 11.57
C ALA A 434 30.95 1.58 11.94
N THR A 435 30.73 1.34 13.23
CA THR A 435 30.00 0.16 13.71
C THR A 435 28.55 0.14 13.18
N GLY A 436 27.87 1.30 13.15
CA GLY A 436 26.55 1.44 12.56
C GLY A 436 26.51 1.03 11.07
N ALA A 437 27.51 1.46 10.30
CA ALA A 437 27.63 1.04 8.90
C ALA A 437 27.92 -0.47 8.75
N ALA A 438 28.75 -1.04 9.63
CA ALA A 438 29.00 -2.48 9.65
C ALA A 438 27.73 -3.29 9.96
N ILE A 439 26.84 -2.79 10.84
CA ILE A 439 25.52 -3.39 11.10
C ILE A 439 24.70 -3.46 9.81
N VAL A 440 24.63 -2.38 9.03
CA VAL A 440 23.92 -2.36 7.75
C VAL A 440 24.53 -3.37 6.77
N LYS A 441 25.87 -3.42 6.68
CA LYS A 441 26.59 -4.36 5.80
C LYS A 441 26.23 -5.81 6.07
N VAL A 442 26.05 -6.18 7.35
CA VAL A 442 25.61 -7.53 7.75
C VAL A 442 24.12 -7.73 7.50
N ALA A 443 23.30 -6.72 7.78
CA ALA A 443 21.86 -6.84 7.68
C ALA A 443 21.34 -7.00 6.24
N VAL A 444 21.97 -6.38 5.25
CA VAL A 444 21.59 -6.50 3.84
C VAL A 444 21.81 -7.88 3.24
N GLU A 445 22.54 -8.75 3.92
CA GLU A 445 22.67 -10.16 3.56
C GLU A 445 21.40 -10.98 3.90
N ALA A 446 20.60 -10.50 4.84
CA ALA A 446 19.50 -11.28 5.41
C ALA A 446 18.42 -11.68 4.40
N PRO A 447 17.98 -10.84 3.44
CA PRO A 447 17.01 -11.26 2.44
C PRO A 447 17.50 -12.44 1.59
N LEU A 448 18.72 -12.37 1.04
CA LEU A 448 19.30 -13.47 0.26
C LEU A 448 19.48 -14.74 1.11
N LYS A 449 19.95 -14.59 2.37
CA LYS A 449 20.06 -15.72 3.31
C LYS A 449 18.71 -16.40 3.55
N GLN A 450 17.66 -15.60 3.72
CA GLN A 450 16.34 -16.14 3.98
C GLN A 450 15.75 -16.84 2.75
N ILE A 451 15.90 -16.26 1.55
CA ILE A 451 15.49 -16.89 0.29
C ILE A 451 16.21 -18.25 0.10
N ALA A 452 17.50 -18.28 0.36
CA ALA A 452 18.29 -19.53 0.29
C ALA A 452 17.80 -20.55 1.32
N ALA A 453 17.56 -20.13 2.57
CA ALA A 453 17.05 -21.01 3.64
C ALA A 453 15.67 -21.58 3.29
N ASN A 454 14.75 -20.77 2.77
CA ASN A 454 13.44 -21.21 2.32
C ASN A 454 13.54 -22.20 1.13
N ALA A 455 14.61 -22.10 0.34
CA ALA A 455 14.92 -23.05 -0.74
C ALA A 455 15.63 -24.33 -0.25
N GLY A 456 15.92 -24.47 1.06
CA GLY A 456 16.61 -25.59 1.64
C GLY A 456 18.14 -25.56 1.47
N LEU A 457 18.68 -24.36 1.22
CA LEU A 457 20.11 -24.12 1.03
C LEU A 457 20.73 -23.42 2.25
N GLU A 458 22.07 -23.53 2.39
CA GLU A 458 22.79 -22.86 3.47
C GLU A 458 23.06 -21.39 3.12
N GLY A 459 22.35 -20.48 3.76
CA GLY A 459 22.33 -19.05 3.39
C GLY A 459 23.70 -18.37 3.47
N GLY A 460 24.54 -18.74 4.46
CA GLY A 460 25.88 -18.18 4.59
C GLY A 460 26.81 -18.56 3.42
N VAL A 461 26.72 -19.80 2.94
CA VAL A 461 27.48 -20.28 1.77
C VAL A 461 27.03 -19.58 0.49
N ILE A 462 25.73 -19.37 0.35
CA ILE A 462 25.17 -18.68 -0.82
C ILE A 462 25.61 -17.21 -0.86
N VAL A 463 25.55 -16.50 0.26
CA VAL A 463 26.01 -15.10 0.34
C VAL A 463 27.50 -14.98 0.01
N ASP A 464 28.36 -15.84 0.58
CA ASP A 464 29.79 -15.83 0.28
C ASP A 464 30.06 -16.07 -1.21
N ARG A 465 29.33 -17.00 -1.81
CA ARG A 465 29.46 -17.28 -3.24
C ARG A 465 29.01 -16.12 -4.10
N VAL A 466 27.82 -15.55 -3.83
CA VAL A 466 27.25 -14.42 -4.62
C VAL A 466 28.13 -13.18 -4.52
N ARG A 467 28.73 -12.90 -3.36
CA ARG A 467 29.64 -11.76 -3.18
C ARG A 467 30.87 -11.82 -4.12
N ASN A 468 31.28 -13.03 -4.55
CA ASN A 468 32.42 -13.25 -5.44
C ASN A 468 32.00 -13.38 -6.93
N LEU A 469 30.71 -13.20 -7.27
CA LEU A 469 30.23 -13.21 -8.65
C LEU A 469 30.28 -11.80 -9.26
N PRO A 470 30.28 -11.72 -10.61
CA PRO A 470 30.09 -10.44 -11.30
C PRO A 470 28.80 -9.72 -10.88
N THR A 471 28.80 -8.39 -10.97
CA THR A 471 27.60 -7.58 -10.68
C THR A 471 26.39 -8.05 -11.51
N GLY A 472 25.25 -8.22 -10.86
CA GLY A 472 24.02 -8.72 -11.47
C GLY A 472 23.91 -10.24 -11.59
N GLU A 473 24.98 -10.99 -11.26
CA GLU A 473 24.89 -12.45 -11.16
C GLU A 473 24.55 -12.91 -9.74
N GLY A 474 23.74 -13.95 -9.64
CA GLY A 474 23.29 -14.46 -8.36
C GLY A 474 22.57 -15.80 -8.45
N LEU A 475 22.02 -16.25 -7.33
CA LEU A 475 21.29 -17.51 -7.22
C LEU A 475 19.87 -17.37 -7.77
N ASN A 476 19.53 -18.19 -8.77
CA ASN A 476 18.14 -18.50 -9.06
C ASN A 476 17.65 -19.55 -8.03
N ALA A 477 16.96 -19.11 -7.01
CA ALA A 477 16.52 -19.98 -5.92
C ALA A 477 15.46 -21.02 -6.33
N ALA A 478 14.79 -20.82 -7.48
CA ALA A 478 13.85 -21.80 -8.03
C ALA A 478 14.58 -23.03 -8.60
N THR A 479 15.68 -22.81 -9.35
CA THR A 479 16.44 -23.88 -10.03
C THR A 479 17.68 -24.32 -9.28
N GLY A 480 18.27 -23.45 -8.44
CA GLY A 480 19.54 -23.66 -7.74
C GLY A 480 20.76 -23.27 -8.57
N GLU A 481 20.59 -22.69 -9.74
CA GLU A 481 21.66 -22.27 -10.63
C GLU A 481 22.11 -20.83 -10.36
N TYR A 482 23.35 -20.50 -10.74
CA TYR A 482 23.89 -19.14 -10.69
C TYR A 482 23.88 -18.56 -12.09
N VAL A 483 23.16 -17.46 -12.25
CA VAL A 483 22.89 -16.86 -13.57
C VAL A 483 22.94 -15.32 -13.48
N ASN A 484 23.02 -14.66 -14.64
CA ASN A 484 22.72 -13.24 -14.70
C ASN A 484 21.21 -13.06 -14.44
N LEU A 485 20.86 -12.44 -13.32
CA LEU A 485 19.49 -12.39 -12.83
C LEU A 485 18.58 -11.55 -13.72
N LEU A 486 19.06 -10.38 -14.18
CA LEU A 486 18.26 -9.54 -15.09
C LEU A 486 17.99 -10.24 -16.43
N ALA A 487 19.01 -10.92 -16.98
CA ALA A 487 18.84 -11.68 -18.22
C ALA A 487 17.93 -12.93 -18.04
N ALA A 488 17.87 -13.48 -16.83
CA ALA A 488 16.96 -14.58 -16.47
C ALA A 488 15.56 -14.09 -16.06
N GLY A 489 15.28 -12.79 -16.17
CA GLY A 489 14.02 -12.20 -15.77
C GLY A 489 13.85 -12.06 -14.26
N ILE A 490 14.87 -12.30 -13.44
CA ILE A 490 14.79 -12.19 -11.96
C ILE A 490 15.22 -10.78 -11.55
N ALA A 491 14.24 -9.89 -11.48
CA ALA A 491 14.45 -8.48 -11.21
C ALA A 491 13.54 -8.00 -10.07
N ASP A 492 14.04 -7.06 -9.27
CA ASP A 492 13.27 -6.36 -8.25
C ASP A 492 13.21 -4.86 -8.62
N PRO A 493 12.06 -4.16 -8.49
CA PRO A 493 12.01 -2.72 -8.62
C PRO A 493 12.90 -2.04 -7.59
N VAL A 494 13.65 -1.04 -8.04
CA VAL A 494 14.53 -0.28 -7.13
C VAL A 494 13.71 0.40 -6.04
N LYS A 495 12.56 0.97 -6.38
CA LYS A 495 11.64 1.61 -5.43
C LYS A 495 11.26 0.68 -4.28
N VAL A 496 10.99 -0.59 -4.57
CA VAL A 496 10.66 -1.61 -3.55
C VAL A 496 11.87 -1.89 -2.67
N THR A 497 13.01 -2.20 -3.29
CA THR A 497 14.24 -2.60 -2.58
C THR A 497 14.78 -1.49 -1.69
N ARG A 498 14.85 -0.24 -2.20
CA ARG A 498 15.33 0.89 -1.41
C ARG A 498 14.37 1.29 -0.28
N SER A 499 13.05 1.28 -0.55
CA SER A 499 12.04 1.61 0.47
C SER A 499 12.06 0.60 1.61
N ALA A 500 12.22 -0.69 1.32
CA ALA A 500 12.37 -1.73 2.32
C ALA A 500 13.58 -1.45 3.24
N LEU A 501 14.73 -1.11 2.66
CA LEU A 501 15.94 -0.80 3.45
C LEU A 501 15.79 0.51 4.25
N GLN A 502 15.23 1.57 3.66
CA GLN A 502 15.02 2.86 4.33
C GLN A 502 14.08 2.73 5.53
N ASN A 503 12.94 2.06 5.34
CA ASN A 503 11.95 1.89 6.41
C ASN A 503 12.49 0.99 7.53
N ALA A 504 13.18 -0.10 7.17
CA ALA A 504 13.83 -0.98 8.14
C ALA A 504 14.92 -0.24 8.94
N GLY A 505 15.76 0.55 8.29
CA GLY A 505 16.81 1.36 8.92
C GLY A 505 16.25 2.41 9.87
N SER A 506 15.19 3.11 9.46
CA SER A 506 14.53 4.12 10.27
C SER A 506 13.99 3.55 11.59
N ILE A 507 13.23 2.45 11.50
CA ILE A 507 12.64 1.81 12.70
C ILE A 507 13.72 1.14 13.56
N ALA A 508 14.72 0.50 12.95
CA ALA A 508 15.84 -0.07 13.69
C ALA A 508 16.60 1.02 14.48
N GLY A 509 16.87 2.18 13.87
CA GLY A 509 17.49 3.31 14.55
C GLY A 509 16.69 3.81 15.75
N LEU A 510 15.37 3.88 15.64
CA LEU A 510 14.47 4.24 16.77
C LEU A 510 14.49 3.15 17.83
N PHE A 511 14.41 1.90 17.45
CA PHE A 511 14.44 0.76 18.37
C PHE A 511 15.72 0.74 19.21
N LEU A 512 16.88 0.90 18.59
CA LEU A 512 18.19 0.88 19.25
C LEU A 512 18.37 2.05 20.23
N THR A 513 17.74 3.20 19.97
CA THR A 513 17.80 4.39 20.85
C THR A 513 16.75 4.38 21.95
N THR A 514 15.90 3.35 22.04
CA THR A 514 14.88 3.23 23.09
C THR A 514 15.53 2.80 24.42
N GLU A 515 15.23 3.55 25.49
CA GLU A 515 15.72 3.30 26.84
C GLU A 515 14.62 2.84 27.79
N ALA A 516 13.39 3.30 27.58
CA ALA A 516 12.26 2.92 28.40
C ALA A 516 11.03 2.62 27.54
N VAL A 517 10.22 1.68 28.00
CA VAL A 517 8.94 1.33 27.39
C VAL A 517 7.84 1.52 28.41
N VAL A 518 6.77 2.22 28.00
CA VAL A 518 5.59 2.49 28.83
C VAL A 518 4.39 1.83 28.15
N ALA A 519 3.87 0.78 28.78
CA ALA A 519 2.74 0.00 28.26
C ALA A 519 1.52 0.08 29.18
N ASP A 520 0.34 -0.22 28.68
CA ASP A 520 -0.85 -0.40 29.49
C ASP A 520 -0.75 -1.70 30.28
N LYS A 521 -1.13 -1.64 31.58
CA LYS A 521 -1.22 -2.86 32.39
C LYS A 521 -2.39 -3.69 31.89
N PRO A 522 -2.18 -4.99 31.60
CA PRO A 522 -3.28 -5.87 31.23
C PRO A 522 -4.39 -5.85 32.30
N GLU A 523 -5.63 -5.72 31.88
CA GLU A 523 -6.75 -5.86 32.81
C GLU A 523 -6.88 -7.35 33.16
N PRO A 524 -7.04 -7.69 34.47
CA PRO A 524 -7.33 -9.06 34.84
C PRO A 524 -8.66 -9.49 34.16
N PRO A 525 -8.77 -10.74 33.72
CA PRO A 525 -10.01 -11.22 33.14
C PRO A 525 -11.16 -10.95 34.11
N ALA A 526 -12.26 -10.37 33.59
CA ALA A 526 -13.43 -10.10 34.39
C ALA A 526 -13.85 -11.39 35.13
N ALA A 527 -13.93 -11.31 36.46
CA ALA A 527 -14.40 -12.46 37.24
C ALA A 527 -15.77 -12.90 36.71
N PRO A 528 -16.01 -14.21 36.52
CA PRO A 528 -17.31 -14.66 36.08
C PRO A 528 -18.34 -14.06 37.02
N ALA A 529 -19.38 -13.41 36.48
CA ALA A 529 -20.47 -12.87 37.25
C ALA A 529 -21.04 -14.02 38.10
N ASP A 530 -20.86 -13.93 39.41
CA ASP A 530 -21.36 -14.89 40.38
C ASP A 530 -22.88 -14.92 40.16
N GLY A 531 -23.34 -16.00 39.54
CA GLY A 531 -24.76 -16.22 39.28
C GLY A 531 -25.45 -16.30 40.63
N GLY A 532 -26.01 -15.17 41.06
CA GLY A 532 -26.77 -15.07 42.26
C GLY A 532 -27.84 -16.19 42.26
N ALA A 533 -27.58 -17.20 43.06
CA ALA A 533 -28.59 -18.19 43.41
C ALA A 533 -29.76 -17.43 44.07
N GLY A 534 -30.79 -17.17 43.29
CA GLY A 534 -32.05 -16.64 43.77
C GLY A 534 -32.59 -17.59 44.81
N ASP A 535 -32.56 -17.15 46.03
CA ASP A 535 -33.23 -17.74 47.15
C ASP A 535 -34.74 -17.83 46.83
N MET A 536 -35.20 -19.02 46.42
CA MET A 536 -36.61 -19.38 46.35
C MET A 536 -37.05 -19.81 47.74
N GLY A 537 -37.08 -18.85 48.69
CA GLY A 537 -37.74 -18.99 49.96
C GLY A 537 -39.25 -19.07 49.76
N GLY A 538 -39.82 -20.17 50.18
CA GLY A 538 -41.21 -20.50 50.06
C GLY A 538 -42.19 -19.55 50.77
N MET A 539 -43.38 -19.50 50.25
CA MET A 539 -44.56 -19.13 51.03
C MET A 539 -45.70 -20.07 50.72
N TYR A 540 -46.25 -20.57 51.82
CA TYR A 540 -47.52 -21.30 51.93
C TYR A 540 -48.71 -20.52 51.31
#